data_e3dd8bd6f4361433c68d00a242726a6c
#
_entry.id   e3dd8bd6f4361433c68d00a242726a6c
#
_cell.length_a   1.000
_cell.length_b   1.000
_cell.length_c   1.000
_cell.angle_alpha   90.00
_cell.angle_beta   90.00
_cell.angle_gamma   90.00
#
_symmetry.space_group_name_H-M   'P 1'
#
loop_
_entity.id
_entity.type
_entity.pdbx_description
1 polymer ?
#
loop_
_entity_poly.entity_id
_entity_poly.type
_entity_poly.pdbx_seq_one_letter_code
_entity_poly.pdbx_strand_id
1 'polypeptide(L)'
;MAKQGEAAYAYFLKGYNCSQSVVAAFAPQLGLSEEMALRMSAGFGAGIGRMREVCGAFCGGVTVLSLVYADPADPQDKSRMYALVQEAARLYRARNGGDSIICRELLAKAGAAPSGGTKAEARTADYYKKRPCPELCRMCADLCAEFIAAHPEGRCGVYKEDV
;
A
#
# COMPACT_ATOMS: atom_id res chain seq x y z
N MET A 1 6.92 8.90 12.87
CA MET A 1 6.37 7.79 12.07
C MET A 1 5.00 7.44 12.62
N ALA A 2 4.02 7.26 11.77
CA ALA A 2 2.69 6.89 12.22
C ALA A 2 2.65 5.42 12.68
N LYS A 3 1.70 5.09 13.55
CA LYS A 3 1.47 3.71 14.05
C LYS A 3 1.26 2.72 12.89
N GLN A 4 0.64 3.18 11.80
CA GLN A 4 0.35 2.37 10.61
C GLN A 4 1.60 1.98 9.81
N GLY A 5 2.60 2.86 9.71
CA GLY A 5 3.86 2.53 9.06
C GLY A 5 4.60 1.39 9.76
N GLU A 6 4.71 1.45 11.08
CA GLU A 6 5.32 0.36 11.88
C GLU A 6 4.53 -0.94 11.76
N ALA A 7 3.19 -0.88 11.77
CA ALA A 7 2.36 -2.05 11.58
C ALA A 7 2.54 -2.68 10.20
N ALA A 8 2.56 -1.87 9.13
CA ALA A 8 2.77 -2.35 7.76
C ALA A 8 4.15 -3.02 7.61
N TYR A 9 5.19 -2.43 8.19
CA TYR A 9 6.52 -3.03 8.22
C TYR A 9 6.51 -4.39 8.92
N ALA A 10 5.89 -4.46 10.09
CA ALA A 10 5.78 -5.70 10.86
C ALA A 10 5.02 -6.80 10.11
N TYR A 11 3.90 -6.46 9.44
CA TYR A 11 3.18 -7.41 8.59
C TYR A 11 4.05 -7.95 7.46
N PHE A 12 4.84 -7.10 6.81
CA PHE A 12 5.75 -7.54 5.76
C PHE A 12 6.80 -8.53 6.30
N LEU A 13 7.36 -8.26 7.47
CA LEU A 13 8.33 -9.18 8.11
C LEU A 13 7.70 -10.51 8.56
N LYS A 14 6.39 -10.54 8.84
CA LYS A 14 5.63 -11.79 9.09
C LYS A 14 5.43 -12.64 7.83
N GLY A 15 5.83 -12.15 6.64
CA GLY A 15 5.74 -12.90 5.39
C GLY A 15 4.58 -12.50 4.47
N TYR A 16 3.73 -11.56 4.87
CA TYR A 16 2.68 -11.03 3.99
C TYR A 16 3.26 -10.22 2.83
N ASN A 17 2.54 -10.12 1.73
CA ASN A 17 3.01 -9.31 0.59
C ASN A 17 2.80 -7.81 0.83
N CYS A 18 3.35 -6.99 -0.08
CA CYS A 18 3.35 -5.53 0.08
C CYS A 18 1.94 -4.95 0.26
N SER A 19 0.97 -5.38 -0.55
CA SER A 19 -0.40 -4.88 -0.48
C SER A 19 -1.10 -5.33 0.79
N GLN A 20 -0.98 -6.60 1.14
CA GLN A 20 -1.51 -7.16 2.38
C GLN A 20 -0.99 -6.40 3.61
N SER A 21 0.29 -6.09 3.63
CA SER A 21 0.95 -5.40 4.73
C SER A 21 0.37 -4.00 4.96
N VAL A 22 0.14 -3.25 3.88
CA VAL A 22 -0.43 -1.89 3.99
C VAL A 22 -1.90 -1.95 4.40
N VAL A 23 -2.73 -2.79 3.75
CA VAL A 23 -4.16 -2.83 4.06
C VAL A 23 -4.43 -3.36 5.47
N ALA A 24 -3.72 -4.41 5.89
CA ALA A 24 -3.86 -4.96 7.24
C ALA A 24 -3.48 -3.97 8.34
N ALA A 25 -2.52 -3.07 8.08
CA ALA A 25 -2.13 -2.02 9.02
C ALA A 25 -3.26 -1.02 9.31
N PHE A 26 -4.25 -0.91 8.44
CA PHE A 26 -5.42 -0.05 8.60
C PHE A 26 -6.71 -0.82 8.96
N ALA A 27 -6.65 -2.14 9.09
CA ALA A 27 -7.83 -2.95 9.33
C ALA A 27 -8.68 -2.46 10.54
N PRO A 28 -8.09 -2.11 11.70
CA PRO A 28 -8.86 -1.59 12.82
C PRO A 28 -9.61 -0.29 12.50
N GLN A 29 -8.92 0.67 11.87
CA GLN A 29 -9.50 1.97 11.51
C GLN A 29 -10.61 1.83 10.45
N LEU A 30 -10.50 0.85 9.57
CA LEU A 30 -11.47 0.58 8.51
C LEU A 30 -12.63 -0.32 8.97
N GLY A 31 -12.62 -0.78 10.24
CA GLY A 31 -13.63 -1.71 10.73
C GLY A 31 -13.59 -3.08 10.05
N LEU A 32 -12.44 -3.46 9.48
CA LEU A 32 -12.22 -4.75 8.86
C LEU A 32 -11.62 -5.75 9.84
N SER A 33 -11.96 -7.03 9.67
CA SER A 33 -11.15 -8.08 10.29
C SER A 33 -9.79 -8.17 9.59
N GLU A 34 -8.76 -8.59 10.33
CA GLU A 34 -7.43 -8.83 9.76
C GLU A 34 -7.52 -9.80 8.57
N GLU A 35 -8.30 -10.88 8.71
CA GLU A 35 -8.51 -11.86 7.64
C GLU A 35 -9.08 -11.20 6.38
N MET A 36 -10.11 -10.36 6.50
CA MET A 36 -10.71 -9.68 5.34
C MET A 36 -9.71 -8.76 4.68
N ALA A 37 -8.97 -7.96 5.45
CA ALA A 37 -7.93 -7.08 4.92
C ALA A 37 -6.85 -7.84 4.14
N LEU A 38 -6.40 -8.98 4.67
CA LEU A 38 -5.41 -9.83 4.02
C LEU A 38 -5.94 -10.51 2.75
N ARG A 39 -7.21 -10.96 2.76
CA ARG A 39 -7.84 -11.62 1.61
C ARG A 39 -8.07 -10.66 0.44
N MET A 40 -8.65 -9.50 0.69
CA MET A 40 -8.98 -8.54 -0.37
C MET A 40 -7.77 -7.94 -1.07
N SER A 41 -6.61 -7.96 -0.43
CA SER A 41 -5.37 -7.39 -0.95
C SER A 41 -4.34 -8.41 -1.44
N ALA A 42 -4.63 -9.70 -1.30
CA ALA A 42 -3.67 -10.78 -1.60
C ALA A 42 -3.15 -10.77 -3.05
N GLY A 43 -4.01 -10.49 -4.02
CA GLY A 43 -3.65 -10.50 -5.45
C GLY A 43 -2.77 -9.34 -5.92
N PHE A 44 -2.70 -8.25 -5.15
CA PHE A 44 -1.95 -7.05 -5.57
C PHE A 44 -0.46 -7.08 -5.21
N GLY A 45 -0.01 -8.08 -4.47
CA GLY A 45 1.39 -8.18 -4.05
C GLY A 45 2.36 -8.34 -5.20
N ALA A 46 3.61 -7.91 -4.97
CA ALA A 46 4.72 -8.03 -5.91
C ALA A 46 4.45 -7.41 -7.30
N GLY A 47 3.74 -6.30 -7.32
CA GLY A 47 3.37 -5.60 -8.55
C GLY A 47 2.26 -6.31 -9.32
N ILE A 48 1.17 -6.57 -8.64
CA ILE A 48 -0.04 -7.28 -9.09
C ILE A 48 0.31 -8.71 -9.53
N GLY A 49 0.06 -9.67 -8.63
CA GLY A 49 0.27 -11.10 -8.91
C GLY A 49 1.69 -11.44 -9.37
N ARG A 50 2.69 -10.72 -8.89
CA ARG A 50 4.10 -10.87 -9.23
C ARG A 50 4.45 -10.54 -10.71
N MET A 51 3.59 -9.80 -11.40
CA MET A 51 3.85 -9.31 -12.76
C MET A 51 4.80 -8.10 -12.79
N ARG A 52 5.20 -7.59 -11.62
CA ARG A 52 6.12 -6.46 -11.48
C ARG A 52 5.61 -5.14 -12.10
N GLU A 53 4.30 -5.01 -12.18
CA GLU A 53 3.61 -3.80 -12.60
C GLU A 53 3.51 -2.78 -11.45
N VAL A 54 2.34 -2.24 -11.14
CA VAL A 54 2.19 -1.25 -10.07
C VAL A 54 2.60 -1.83 -8.71
N CYS A 55 3.41 -1.10 -7.96
CA CYS A 55 3.91 -1.51 -6.65
C CYS A 55 2.79 -1.92 -5.70
N GLY A 56 2.91 -3.12 -5.11
CA GLY A 56 1.89 -3.66 -4.21
C GLY A 56 1.65 -2.81 -2.97
N ALA A 57 2.66 -2.12 -2.44
CA ALA A 57 2.46 -1.18 -1.35
C ALA A 57 1.55 -0.01 -1.79
N PHE A 58 1.79 0.54 -2.97
CA PHE A 58 0.93 1.59 -3.52
C PHE A 58 -0.49 1.09 -3.80
N CYS A 59 -0.65 -0.11 -4.38
CA CYS A 59 -1.97 -0.74 -4.55
C CYS A 59 -2.70 -0.88 -3.21
N GLY A 60 -2.02 -1.29 -2.15
CA GLY A 60 -2.58 -1.34 -0.80
C GLY A 60 -3.02 0.04 -0.30
N GLY A 61 -2.19 1.05 -0.53
CA GLY A 61 -2.53 2.44 -0.20
C GLY A 61 -3.78 2.94 -0.95
N VAL A 62 -3.88 2.65 -2.25
CA VAL A 62 -5.08 2.97 -3.05
C VAL A 62 -6.32 2.27 -2.49
N THR A 63 -6.20 1.01 -2.08
CA THR A 63 -7.30 0.27 -1.45
C THR A 63 -7.74 0.95 -0.14
N VAL A 64 -6.80 1.35 0.71
CA VAL A 64 -7.10 2.08 1.96
C VAL A 64 -7.83 3.40 1.65
N LEU A 65 -7.29 4.21 0.74
CA LEU A 65 -7.90 5.49 0.37
C LEU A 65 -9.28 5.31 -0.25
N SER A 66 -9.49 4.25 -1.04
CA SER A 66 -10.81 3.93 -1.60
C SER A 66 -11.82 3.62 -0.50
N LEU A 67 -11.44 2.83 0.50
CA LEU A 67 -12.31 2.49 1.63
C LEU A 67 -12.65 3.70 2.52
N VAL A 68 -11.77 4.71 2.55
CA VAL A 68 -11.99 5.94 3.33
C VAL A 68 -12.87 6.95 2.57
N TYR A 69 -12.68 7.10 1.26
CA TYR A 69 -13.20 8.23 0.50
C TYR A 69 -14.23 7.89 -0.56
N ALA A 70 -14.32 6.64 -1.04
CA ALA A 70 -15.24 6.31 -2.12
C ALA A 70 -16.69 6.34 -1.63
N ASP A 71 -17.55 7.01 -2.41
CA ASP A 71 -18.99 7.04 -2.24
C ASP A 71 -19.68 6.58 -3.52
N PRO A 72 -20.01 5.28 -3.65
CA PRO A 72 -20.64 4.74 -4.85
C PRO A 72 -22.01 5.37 -5.20
N ALA A 73 -22.62 6.08 -4.27
CA ALA A 73 -23.88 6.79 -4.51
C ALA A 73 -23.68 8.17 -5.16
N ASP A 74 -22.45 8.73 -5.11
CA ASP A 74 -22.14 10.00 -5.73
C ASP A 74 -21.81 9.84 -7.23
N PRO A 75 -22.58 10.46 -8.16
CA PRO A 75 -22.28 10.38 -9.59
C PRO A 75 -20.89 10.94 -9.97
N GLN A 76 -20.30 11.78 -9.13
CA GLN A 76 -18.99 12.39 -9.35
C GLN A 76 -17.85 11.67 -8.66
N ASP A 77 -18.13 10.61 -7.91
CA ASP A 77 -17.15 9.87 -7.12
C ASP A 77 -15.95 9.40 -7.94
N LYS A 78 -16.20 8.88 -9.14
CA LYS A 78 -15.16 8.37 -10.03
C LYS A 78 -14.08 9.41 -10.32
N SER A 79 -14.49 10.62 -10.72
CA SER A 79 -13.53 11.70 -11.03
C SER A 79 -12.80 12.18 -9.78
N ARG A 80 -13.52 12.28 -8.66
CA ARG A 80 -12.96 12.65 -7.36
C ARG A 80 -11.91 11.62 -6.90
N MET A 81 -12.24 10.33 -6.97
CA MET A 81 -11.30 9.26 -6.61
C MET A 81 -10.07 9.21 -7.52
N TYR A 82 -10.22 9.45 -8.82
CA TYR A 82 -9.07 9.48 -9.73
C TYR A 82 -8.11 10.61 -9.39
N ALA A 83 -8.62 11.80 -9.09
CA ALA A 83 -7.80 12.94 -8.68
C ALA A 83 -7.05 12.64 -7.37
N LEU A 84 -7.73 12.06 -6.39
CA LEU A 84 -7.16 11.68 -5.11
C LEU A 84 -6.03 10.65 -5.27
N VAL A 85 -6.24 9.62 -6.08
CA VAL A 85 -5.24 8.58 -6.34
C VAL A 85 -4.03 9.14 -7.09
N GLN A 86 -4.24 10.06 -8.05
CA GLN A 86 -3.13 10.71 -8.76
C GLN A 86 -2.28 11.59 -7.84
N GLU A 87 -2.90 12.30 -6.91
CA GLU A 87 -2.17 13.07 -5.89
C GLU A 87 -1.39 12.14 -4.95
N ALA A 88 -2.01 11.06 -4.48
CA ALA A 88 -1.31 10.04 -3.69
C ALA A 88 -0.12 9.44 -4.46
N ALA A 89 -0.26 9.20 -5.78
CA ALA A 89 0.82 8.70 -6.62
C ALA A 89 1.97 9.72 -6.74
N ARG A 90 1.65 11.00 -6.87
CA ARG A 90 2.65 12.08 -6.88
C ARG A 90 3.47 12.10 -5.58
N LEU A 91 2.78 12.03 -4.45
CA LEU A 91 3.42 12.01 -3.13
C LEU A 91 4.24 10.74 -2.91
N TYR A 92 3.74 9.59 -3.35
CA TYR A 92 4.45 8.32 -3.27
C TYR A 92 5.75 8.34 -4.05
N ARG A 93 5.75 8.84 -5.29
CA ARG A 93 6.95 9.01 -6.11
C ARG A 93 7.98 9.91 -5.44
N ALA A 94 7.54 11.04 -4.90
CA ALA A 94 8.43 11.99 -4.25
C ALA A 94 9.15 11.41 -3.02
N ARG A 95 8.56 10.42 -2.34
CA ARG A 95 9.09 9.88 -1.08
C ARG A 95 9.86 8.56 -1.23
N ASN A 96 9.63 7.80 -2.31
CA ASN A 96 10.16 6.44 -2.41
C ASN A 96 11.58 6.32 -2.95
N GLY A 97 12.24 7.43 -3.24
CA GLY A 97 13.62 7.46 -3.76
C GLY A 97 13.78 6.90 -5.18
N GLY A 98 12.73 6.32 -5.75
CA GLY A 98 12.69 5.71 -7.06
C GLY A 98 11.98 6.52 -8.13
N ASP A 99 11.25 7.57 -7.72
CA ASP A 99 10.42 8.40 -8.57
C ASP A 99 9.45 7.60 -9.47
N SER A 100 8.96 6.49 -8.97
CA SER A 100 8.11 5.55 -9.70
C SER A 100 7.03 4.95 -8.80
N ILE A 101 5.97 4.43 -9.42
CA ILE A 101 5.00 3.54 -8.77
C ILE A 101 5.11 2.10 -9.28
N ILE A 102 6.08 1.82 -10.17
CA ILE A 102 6.21 0.53 -10.85
C ILE A 102 7.18 -0.38 -10.09
N CYS A 103 6.72 -1.57 -9.77
CA CYS A 103 7.45 -2.54 -8.95
C CYS A 103 8.83 -2.87 -9.52
N ARG A 104 8.94 -3.19 -10.82
CA ARG A 104 10.22 -3.51 -11.46
C ARG A 104 11.22 -2.36 -11.43
N GLU A 105 10.74 -1.12 -11.56
CA GLU A 105 11.59 0.07 -11.52
C GLU A 105 12.13 0.34 -10.13
N LEU A 106 11.26 0.24 -9.10
CA LEU A 106 11.65 0.41 -7.70
C LEU A 106 12.64 -0.67 -7.25
N LEU A 107 12.45 -1.92 -7.68
CA LEU A 107 13.39 -3.01 -7.41
C LEU A 107 14.74 -2.77 -8.09
N ALA A 108 14.73 -2.43 -9.37
CA ALA A 108 15.95 -2.17 -10.14
C ALA A 108 16.76 -1.02 -9.53
N LYS A 109 16.11 0.07 -9.15
CA LYS A 109 16.78 1.22 -8.51
C LYS A 109 17.38 0.87 -7.15
N ALA A 110 16.79 -0.06 -6.42
CA ALA A 110 17.33 -0.58 -5.18
C ALA A 110 18.43 -1.66 -5.37
N GLY A 111 18.79 -1.97 -6.60
CA GLY A 111 19.78 -3.01 -6.92
C GLY A 111 19.26 -4.44 -6.78
N ALA A 112 17.96 -4.63 -6.71
CA ALA A 112 17.32 -5.94 -6.69
C ALA A 112 16.88 -6.32 -8.10
N ALA A 113 17.33 -7.47 -8.60
CA ALA A 113 16.88 -7.98 -9.90
C ALA A 113 15.41 -8.40 -9.84
N PRO A 114 14.51 -7.82 -10.65
CA PRO A 114 13.13 -8.27 -10.69
C PRO A 114 13.04 -9.62 -11.39
N SER A 115 12.72 -10.67 -10.63
CA SER A 115 12.44 -11.99 -11.20
C SER A 115 10.94 -12.15 -11.45
N GLY A 116 10.58 -12.81 -12.54
CA GLY A 116 9.21 -13.12 -12.91
C GLY A 116 8.73 -14.48 -12.38
N GLY A 117 7.61 -14.96 -12.95
CA GLY A 117 7.00 -16.25 -12.63
C GLY A 117 6.06 -16.20 -11.42
N THR A 118 5.41 -17.32 -11.12
CA THR A 118 4.33 -17.42 -10.12
C THR A 118 4.80 -17.79 -8.72
N LYS A 119 6.02 -18.32 -8.59
CA LYS A 119 6.53 -18.77 -7.29
C LYS A 119 7.02 -17.59 -6.45
N ALA A 120 6.48 -17.43 -5.26
CA ALA A 120 6.96 -16.44 -4.30
C ALA A 120 8.41 -16.73 -3.87
N GLU A 121 9.20 -15.69 -3.68
CA GLU A 121 10.58 -15.82 -3.19
C GLU A 121 10.58 -16.15 -1.70
N ALA A 122 11.55 -17.02 -1.30
CA ALA A 122 11.78 -17.31 0.11
C ALA A 122 12.22 -16.04 0.87
N ARG A 123 11.67 -15.86 2.06
CA ARG A 123 11.96 -14.73 2.94
C ARG A 123 13.21 -14.99 3.76
N THR A 124 14.37 -14.92 3.11
CA THR A 124 15.70 -15.11 3.75
C THR A 124 16.29 -13.78 4.22
N ALA A 125 17.34 -13.83 5.04
CA ALA A 125 18.07 -12.64 5.43
C ALA A 125 18.63 -11.87 4.21
N ASP A 126 19.08 -12.58 3.17
CA ASP A 126 19.55 -11.95 1.93
C ASP A 126 18.43 -11.32 1.12
N TYR A 127 17.23 -11.88 1.15
CA TYR A 127 16.04 -11.25 0.56
C TYR A 127 15.83 -9.86 1.16
N TYR A 128 15.79 -9.74 2.49
CA TYR A 128 15.52 -8.48 3.16
C TYR A 128 16.63 -7.43 2.98
N LYS A 129 17.88 -7.85 2.85
CA LYS A 129 19.01 -6.93 2.59
C LYS A 129 18.91 -6.21 1.24
N LYS A 130 18.30 -6.84 0.25
CA LYS A 130 18.26 -6.37 -1.14
C LYS A 130 16.93 -5.74 -1.55
N ARG A 131 15.90 -5.89 -0.73
CA ARG A 131 14.52 -5.47 -1.10
C ARG A 131 14.13 -4.17 -0.39
N PRO A 132 13.69 -3.16 -1.14
CA PRO A 132 13.15 -1.93 -0.54
C PRO A 132 11.72 -2.12 0.01
N CYS A 133 11.11 -3.28 -0.25
CA CYS A 133 9.70 -3.54 0.00
C CYS A 133 9.23 -3.29 1.45
N PRO A 134 9.97 -3.69 2.50
CA PRO A 134 9.55 -3.40 3.88
C PRO A 134 9.41 -1.89 4.12
N GLU A 135 10.40 -1.11 3.69
CA GLU A 135 10.39 0.35 3.84
C GLU A 135 9.34 1.02 2.94
N LEU A 136 9.11 0.48 1.74
CA LEU A 136 8.03 0.96 0.87
C LEU A 136 6.65 0.73 1.49
N CYS A 137 6.44 -0.38 2.19
CA CYS A 137 5.21 -0.62 2.93
C CYS A 137 5.03 0.36 4.08
N ARG A 138 6.08 0.56 4.89
CA ARG A 138 6.11 1.55 5.98
C ARG A 138 5.78 2.94 5.46
N MET A 139 6.54 3.41 4.50
CA MET A 139 6.40 4.74 3.92
C MET A 139 5.02 4.95 3.29
N CYS A 140 4.48 3.95 2.59
CA CYS A 140 3.15 4.03 1.99
C CYS A 140 2.06 4.15 3.06
N ALA A 141 2.15 3.37 4.14
CA ALA A 141 1.19 3.43 5.23
C ALA A 141 1.28 4.77 6.00
N ASP A 142 2.49 5.28 6.26
CA ASP A 142 2.67 6.62 6.83
C ASP A 142 2.07 7.70 5.93
N LEU A 143 2.33 7.63 4.62
CA LEU A 143 1.76 8.56 3.64
C LEU A 143 0.23 8.53 3.64
N CYS A 144 -0.37 7.34 3.66
CA CYS A 144 -1.83 7.22 3.73
C CYS A 144 -2.40 7.83 5.02
N ALA A 145 -1.77 7.58 6.17
CA ALA A 145 -2.19 8.14 7.45
C ALA A 145 -2.11 9.68 7.44
N GLU A 146 -1.02 10.24 6.96
CA GLU A 146 -0.84 11.68 6.80
C GLU A 146 -1.86 12.29 5.82
N PHE A 147 -2.08 11.61 4.70
CA PHE A 147 -3.05 12.04 3.68
C PHE A 147 -4.47 12.08 4.25
N ILE A 148 -4.87 11.04 4.98
CA ILE A 148 -6.19 10.96 5.61
C ILE A 148 -6.33 12.06 6.69
N ALA A 149 -5.29 12.31 7.47
CA ALA A 149 -5.31 13.37 8.48
C ALA A 149 -5.43 14.78 7.86
N ALA A 150 -4.76 15.00 6.72
CA ALA A 150 -4.80 16.27 6.00
C ALA A 150 -6.12 16.53 5.25
N HIS A 151 -6.91 15.49 4.97
CA HIS A 151 -8.15 15.56 4.21
C HIS A 151 -9.32 14.96 5.01
N PRO A 152 -9.74 15.57 6.13
CA PRO A 152 -10.87 15.09 6.92
C PRO A 152 -12.22 15.19 6.20
N GLU A 153 -12.31 16.14 5.26
CA GLU A 153 -13.48 16.32 4.40
C GLU A 153 -13.60 15.21 3.35
N GLY A 154 -14.81 14.84 3.02
CA GLY A 154 -15.10 13.83 1.99
C GLY A 154 -14.85 12.38 2.41
N ARG A 155 -14.55 12.13 3.67
CA ARG A 155 -14.56 10.77 4.21
C ARG A 155 -15.98 10.24 4.24
N CYS A 156 -16.22 9.16 3.53
CA CYS A 156 -17.56 8.57 3.34
C CYS A 156 -17.77 7.29 4.12
N GLY A 157 -16.75 6.80 4.75
CA GLY A 157 -16.78 5.46 5.31
C GLY A 157 -16.59 5.36 6.80
N VAL A 158 -16.20 4.19 7.22
CA VAL A 158 -16.13 3.70 8.60
C VAL A 158 -14.77 4.05 9.23
N TYR A 159 -14.05 5.07 8.74
CA TYR A 159 -12.71 5.38 9.27
C TYR A 159 -12.78 5.89 10.71
N LYS A 160 -12.10 5.19 11.62
CA LYS A 160 -12.01 5.51 13.05
C LYS A 160 -10.60 6.00 13.37
N GLU A 161 -10.49 7.21 13.88
CA GLU A 161 -9.18 7.80 14.22
C GLU A 161 -8.56 7.20 15.50
N ASP A 162 -9.39 6.81 16.45
CA ASP A 162 -9.00 6.47 17.83
C ASP A 162 -8.93 4.96 18.14
N VAL A 163 -8.52 4.13 17.16
CA VAL A 163 -8.43 2.68 17.39
C VAL A 163 -6.99 2.17 17.43
#